data_c1c889d9a552ed37bd6a75f461918f13
#
_entry.id   c1c889d9a552ed37bd6a75f461918f13
#
_cell.length_a   1.000
_cell.length_b   1.000
_cell.length_c   1.000
_cell.angle_alpha   90.00
_cell.angle_beta   90.00
_cell.angle_gamma   90.00
#
_symmetry.space_group_name_H-M   'P 1'
#
loop_
_entity.id
_entity.type
_entity.pdbx_description
1 polymer ?
#
loop_
_entity_poly.entity_id
_entity_poly.type
_entity_poly.pdbx_seq_one_letter_code
_entity_poly.pdbx_strand_id
1 'polypeptide(L)'
;QINKQIINLNEMHYYFVLPSICIKDLKIKRIDAKQVMTIENLTSFHDVSLKDTFYIFTNGFHNHAIEAFLKCLYDFLGESVHYFHFGDIDAGGFHIYESLIKKTQIPFQMYKMNIEMLKKYKDYTKPLTQNDRKRLLSFKENQNELIDYMLKNNVKLEQEIIGENENERKDINTY
;
A
#
# COMPACT_ATOMS: atom_id res chain seq x y z
N GLN A 1 7.26 9.33 20.07
CA GLN A 1 8.00 10.41 20.75
C GLN A 1 9.06 10.95 19.81
N ILE A 2 9.10 12.25 19.64
CA ILE A 2 10.12 12.96 18.85
C ILE A 2 10.66 14.09 19.72
N ASN A 3 11.99 14.22 19.84
CA ASN A 3 12.63 15.30 20.64
C ASN A 3 12.02 15.45 22.05
N LYS A 4 11.79 14.34 22.75
CA LYS A 4 11.14 14.25 24.08
C LYS A 4 9.64 14.58 24.11
N GLN A 5 9.03 15.04 23.02
CA GLN A 5 7.59 15.23 22.91
C GLN A 5 6.88 13.94 22.54
N ILE A 6 5.82 13.60 23.26
CA ILE A 6 4.95 12.46 22.91
C ILE A 6 3.81 13.00 22.06
N ILE A 7 3.59 12.37 20.91
CA ILE A 7 2.49 12.64 20.00
C ILE A 7 1.56 11.44 20.06
N ASN A 8 0.28 11.68 20.40
CA ASN A 8 -0.74 10.66 20.41
C ASN A 8 -1.58 10.78 19.12
N LEU A 9 -1.38 9.86 18.17
CA LEU A 9 -2.09 9.90 16.88
C LEU A 9 -3.59 9.57 17.02
N ASN A 10 -4.00 8.88 18.10
CA ASN A 10 -5.42 8.57 18.34
C ASN A 10 -6.27 9.81 18.68
N GLU A 11 -5.63 10.91 19.08
CA GLU A 11 -6.28 12.18 19.36
C GLU A 11 -6.34 13.09 18.12
N MET A 12 -5.75 12.66 17.01
CA MET A 12 -5.75 13.39 15.75
C MET A 12 -6.93 12.95 14.88
N HIS A 13 -7.71 13.91 14.41
CA HIS A 13 -8.82 13.67 13.48
C HIS A 13 -8.39 13.52 12.02
N TYR A 14 -7.11 13.81 11.74
CA TYR A 14 -6.54 13.84 10.39
C TYR A 14 -5.22 13.06 10.35
N TYR A 15 -4.72 12.81 9.14
CA TYR A 15 -3.41 12.20 8.96
C TYR A 15 -2.27 13.09 9.50
N PHE A 16 -1.21 12.45 9.95
CA PHE A 16 -0.03 13.12 10.47
C PHE A 16 1.12 13.06 9.45
N VAL A 17 1.73 14.22 9.19
CA VAL A 17 2.92 14.30 8.33
C VAL A 17 4.17 14.36 9.20
N LEU A 18 5.06 13.38 9.03
CA LEU A 18 6.34 13.33 9.73
C LEU A 18 7.47 13.81 8.80
N PRO A 19 8.14 14.93 9.11
CA PRO A 19 9.33 15.33 8.36
C PRO A 19 10.43 14.27 8.42
N SER A 20 11.08 13.98 7.29
CA SER A 20 12.09 12.93 7.19
C SER A 20 13.24 13.07 8.20
N ILE A 21 13.62 14.30 8.51
CA ILE A 21 14.67 14.59 9.50
C ILE A 21 14.33 14.09 10.92
N CYS A 22 13.04 13.94 11.23
CA CYS A 22 12.58 13.48 12.55
C CYS A 22 12.71 11.97 12.73
N ILE A 23 12.90 11.20 11.65
CA ILE A 23 12.88 9.73 11.69
C ILE A 23 14.05 9.20 12.55
N LYS A 24 15.22 9.82 12.47
CA LYS A 24 16.40 9.43 13.26
C LYS A 24 16.20 9.57 14.79
N ASP A 25 15.31 10.49 15.20
CA ASP A 25 15.02 10.76 16.62
C ASP A 25 13.67 10.16 17.05
N LEU A 26 13.00 9.42 16.14
CA LEU A 26 11.72 8.80 16.40
C LEU A 26 11.87 7.64 17.40
N LYS A 27 11.05 7.67 18.44
CA LYS A 27 10.87 6.54 19.36
C LYS A 27 9.40 6.16 19.40
N ILE A 28 9.09 5.01 18.87
CA ILE A 28 7.74 4.44 18.94
C ILE A 28 7.52 3.98 20.40
N LYS A 29 6.40 4.39 21.00
CA LYS A 29 6.06 4.04 22.38
C LYS A 29 4.96 2.98 22.45
N ARG A 30 3.97 3.08 21.58
CA ARG A 30 2.83 2.17 21.51
C ARG A 30 2.17 2.24 20.13
N ILE A 31 1.78 1.11 19.62
CA ILE A 31 0.92 0.98 18.43
C ILE A 31 -0.03 -0.18 18.71
N ASP A 32 -1.32 0.11 18.70
CA ASP A 32 -2.39 -0.88 18.91
C ASP A 32 -3.02 -1.26 17.56
N ALA A 33 -2.19 -1.69 16.61
CA ALA A 33 -2.63 -2.14 15.30
C ALA A 33 -2.32 -3.64 15.14
N LYS A 34 -3.19 -4.34 14.42
CA LYS A 34 -2.99 -5.74 14.01
C LYS A 34 -2.37 -5.84 12.63
N GLN A 35 -2.39 -4.75 11.89
CA GLN A 35 -1.85 -4.69 10.55
C GLN A 35 -1.30 -3.30 10.23
N VAL A 36 -0.30 -3.28 9.36
CA VAL A 36 0.31 -2.08 8.79
C VAL A 36 0.04 -2.10 7.29
N MET A 37 -0.44 -1.00 6.74
CA MET A 37 -0.71 -0.91 5.31
C MET A 37 -0.03 0.30 4.69
N THR A 38 0.80 0.07 3.69
CA THR A 38 1.31 1.12 2.81
C THR A 38 0.34 1.33 1.66
N ILE A 39 0.04 2.58 1.33
CA ILE A 39 -0.89 2.96 0.27
C ILE A 39 -0.21 3.94 -0.66
N GLU A 40 -0.29 3.67 -1.96
CA GLU A 40 0.43 4.40 -2.98
C GLU A 40 -0.28 5.70 -3.38
N ASN A 41 -1.60 5.64 -3.53
CA ASN A 41 -2.44 6.74 -4.02
C ASN A 41 -3.09 7.51 -2.86
N LEU A 42 -3.15 8.84 -2.97
CA LEU A 42 -3.70 9.71 -1.91
C LEU A 42 -5.23 9.55 -1.76
N THR A 43 -5.97 9.44 -2.85
CA THR A 43 -7.42 9.23 -2.81
C THR A 43 -7.73 7.93 -2.06
N SER A 44 -7.10 6.83 -2.46
CA SER A 44 -7.25 5.54 -1.77
C SER A 44 -6.81 5.59 -0.30
N PHE A 45 -5.78 6.39 0.04
CA PHE A 45 -5.36 6.57 1.43
C PHE A 45 -6.44 7.23 2.29
N HIS A 46 -7.22 8.16 1.73
CA HIS A 46 -8.35 8.79 2.43
C HIS A 46 -9.57 7.87 2.52
N ASP A 47 -9.77 7.02 1.54
CA ASP A 47 -10.98 6.21 1.39
C ASP A 47 -10.93 4.89 2.15
N VAL A 48 -9.75 4.29 2.30
CA VAL A 48 -9.60 3.01 2.98
C VAL A 48 -9.71 3.17 4.49
N SER A 49 -10.66 2.44 5.09
CA SER A 49 -10.86 2.42 6.54
C SER A 49 -11.06 0.99 7.03
N LEU A 50 -9.96 0.32 7.41
CA LEU A 50 -9.98 -1.00 8.02
C LEU A 50 -9.72 -0.88 9.52
N LYS A 51 -10.40 -1.73 10.29
CA LYS A 51 -10.22 -1.78 11.74
C LYS A 51 -8.78 -2.23 12.08
N ASP A 52 -8.25 -1.70 13.17
CA ASP A 52 -6.95 -2.08 13.74
C ASP A 52 -5.79 -1.95 12.74
N THR A 53 -5.82 -0.93 11.85
CA THR A 53 -4.83 -0.73 10.79
C THR A 53 -4.05 0.57 10.98
N PHE A 54 -2.73 0.47 10.87
CA PHE A 54 -1.83 1.61 10.80
C PHE A 54 -1.48 1.90 9.33
N TYR A 55 -1.93 3.05 8.82
CA TYR A 55 -1.76 3.43 7.43
C TYR A 55 -0.53 4.30 7.19
N ILE A 56 0.16 4.06 6.08
CA ILE A 56 1.31 4.84 5.63
C ILE A 56 1.12 5.21 4.16
N PHE A 57 1.01 6.50 3.88
CA PHE A 57 0.98 7.01 2.52
C PHE A 57 2.39 7.08 1.94
N THR A 58 2.62 6.44 0.80
CA THR A 58 3.94 6.36 0.16
C THR A 58 4.15 7.37 -0.97
N ASN A 59 3.07 7.94 -1.51
CA ASN A 59 3.10 8.87 -2.64
C ASN A 59 3.82 8.28 -3.87
N GLY A 60 3.37 7.11 -4.29
CA GLY A 60 4.01 6.36 -5.36
C GLY A 60 5.28 5.64 -4.87
N PHE A 61 6.39 5.82 -5.58
CA PHE A 61 7.64 5.12 -5.27
C PHE A 61 8.24 5.62 -3.94
N HIS A 62 8.40 4.70 -2.98
CA HIS A 62 8.93 5.01 -1.65
C HIS A 62 10.38 5.54 -1.70
N ASN A 63 10.66 6.48 -0.82
CA ASN A 63 11.99 7.07 -0.65
C ASN A 63 12.70 6.51 0.60
N HIS A 64 13.98 6.86 0.78
CA HIS A 64 14.77 6.40 1.93
C HIS A 64 14.17 6.75 3.30
N ALA A 65 13.40 7.83 3.40
CA ALA A 65 12.75 8.20 4.66
C ALA A 65 11.63 7.23 5.00
N ILE A 66 10.80 6.88 4.01
CA ILE A 66 9.74 5.88 4.17
C ILE A 66 10.34 4.52 4.50
N GLU A 67 11.41 4.11 3.80
CA GLU A 67 12.11 2.85 4.06
C GLU A 67 12.67 2.80 5.50
N ALA A 68 13.30 3.87 5.97
CA ALA A 68 13.82 3.98 7.33
C ALA A 68 12.70 3.95 8.39
N PHE A 69 11.59 4.64 8.12
CA PHE A 69 10.43 4.62 8.99
C PHE A 69 9.79 3.22 9.09
N LEU A 70 9.62 2.54 7.96
CA LEU A 70 9.09 1.18 7.92
C LEU A 70 9.98 0.19 8.68
N LYS A 71 11.30 0.29 8.56
CA LYS A 71 12.23 -0.52 9.34
C LYS A 71 12.11 -0.25 10.83
N CYS A 72 12.07 1.02 11.25
CA CYS A 72 11.84 1.39 12.64
C CYS A 72 10.52 0.84 13.18
N LEU A 73 9.47 0.83 12.35
CA LEU A 73 8.17 0.27 12.67
C LEU A 73 8.22 -1.26 12.81
N TYR A 74 8.92 -1.93 11.89
CA TYR A 74 9.10 -3.37 11.92
C TYR A 74 9.95 -3.83 13.10
N ASP A 75 11.01 -3.09 13.44
CA ASP A 75 11.84 -3.35 14.61
C ASP A 75 11.03 -3.27 15.92
N PHE A 76 9.98 -2.43 15.94
CA PHE A 76 9.10 -2.27 17.09
C PHE A 76 7.98 -3.32 17.16
N LEU A 77 7.33 -3.62 16.04
CA LEU A 77 6.14 -4.50 15.95
C LEU A 77 6.51 -5.96 15.65
N GLY A 78 7.59 -6.19 14.91
CA GLY A 78 8.02 -7.51 14.47
C GLY A 78 6.99 -8.23 13.63
N GLU A 79 6.92 -9.55 13.78
CA GLU A 79 5.99 -10.44 13.10
C GLU A 79 4.63 -10.57 13.79
N SER A 80 4.39 -9.80 14.86
CA SER A 80 3.13 -9.83 15.59
C SER A 80 1.97 -9.18 14.84
N VAL A 81 2.27 -8.47 13.77
CA VAL A 81 1.29 -7.79 12.89
C VAL A 81 1.48 -8.21 11.44
N HIS A 82 0.43 -8.06 10.64
CA HIS A 82 0.49 -8.30 9.19
C HIS A 82 0.89 -7.01 8.46
N TYR A 83 1.68 -7.15 7.39
CA TYR A 83 2.13 -6.02 6.56
C TYR A 83 1.52 -6.13 5.18
N PHE A 84 0.83 -5.08 4.74
CA PHE A 84 0.15 -5.03 3.45
C PHE A 84 0.64 -3.83 2.62
N HIS A 85 0.66 -4.03 1.32
CA HIS A 85 0.84 -2.97 0.34
C HIS A 85 -0.39 -2.91 -0.57
N PHE A 86 -0.96 -1.71 -0.71
CA PHE A 86 -2.04 -1.43 -1.64
C PHE A 86 -1.53 -0.43 -2.68
N GLY A 87 -1.52 -0.83 -3.94
CA GLY A 87 -1.03 -0.05 -5.08
C GLY A 87 -1.83 -0.37 -6.34
N ASP A 88 -1.39 0.17 -7.47
CA ASP A 88 -1.96 -0.11 -8.77
C ASP A 88 -1.73 -1.57 -9.18
N ILE A 89 -2.71 -2.16 -9.88
CA ILE A 89 -2.52 -3.47 -10.52
C ILE A 89 -1.94 -3.23 -11.91
N ASP A 90 -0.67 -2.83 -11.94
CA ASP A 90 0.09 -2.59 -13.15
C ASP A 90 1.60 -2.87 -12.95
N ALA A 91 2.40 -2.67 -14.01
CA ALA A 91 3.85 -2.89 -13.94
C ALA A 91 4.57 -1.93 -12.97
N GLY A 92 4.00 -0.75 -12.71
CA GLY A 92 4.51 0.23 -11.75
C GLY A 92 4.31 -0.23 -10.33
N GLY A 93 3.07 -0.56 -9.97
CA GLY A 93 2.72 -1.04 -8.63
C GLY A 93 3.45 -2.32 -8.25
N PHE A 94 3.62 -3.27 -9.18
CA PHE A 94 4.47 -4.45 -8.94
C PHE A 94 5.92 -4.08 -8.64
N HIS A 95 6.48 -3.13 -9.39
CA HIS A 95 7.85 -2.70 -9.17
C HIS A 95 8.01 -2.03 -7.80
N ILE A 96 7.05 -1.21 -7.40
CA ILE A 96 7.02 -0.56 -6.08
C ILE A 96 6.96 -1.62 -4.98
N TYR A 97 6.05 -2.59 -5.10
CA TYR A 97 5.88 -3.68 -4.16
C TYR A 97 7.17 -4.51 -3.98
N GLU A 98 7.78 -4.97 -5.08
CA GLU A 98 9.03 -5.73 -4.99
C GLU A 98 10.19 -4.91 -4.42
N SER A 99 10.31 -3.63 -4.84
CA SER A 99 11.32 -2.73 -4.29
C SER A 99 11.12 -2.53 -2.79
N LEU A 100 9.87 -2.41 -2.33
CA LEU A 100 9.52 -2.25 -0.92
C LEU A 100 10.03 -3.44 -0.11
N ILE A 101 9.69 -4.67 -0.51
CA ILE A 101 10.17 -5.90 0.15
C ILE A 101 11.70 -5.98 0.12
N LYS A 102 12.30 -5.77 -1.05
CA LYS A 102 13.75 -5.89 -1.23
C LYS A 102 14.54 -4.92 -0.35
N LYS A 103 14.06 -3.69 -0.21
CA LYS A 103 14.77 -2.64 0.53
C LYS A 103 14.51 -2.67 2.03
N THR A 104 13.31 -3.06 2.44
CA THR A 104 12.95 -3.08 3.85
C THR A 104 13.16 -4.44 4.51
N GLN A 105 13.11 -5.52 3.74
CA GLN A 105 13.10 -6.91 4.20
C GLN A 105 11.86 -7.26 5.04
N ILE A 106 10.80 -6.46 4.94
CA ILE A 106 9.53 -6.68 5.62
C ILE A 106 8.66 -7.58 4.72
N PRO A 107 8.00 -8.62 5.26
CA PRO A 107 7.19 -9.56 4.48
C PRO A 107 5.84 -8.98 4.08
N PHE A 108 5.85 -7.94 3.26
CA PHE A 108 4.62 -7.34 2.74
C PHE A 108 3.84 -8.32 1.88
N GLN A 109 2.52 -8.27 2.00
CA GLN A 109 1.56 -8.95 1.14
C GLN A 109 0.78 -7.93 0.31
N MET A 110 0.38 -8.31 -0.89
CA MET A 110 -0.47 -7.46 -1.74
C MET A 110 -1.90 -7.40 -1.16
N TYR A 111 -2.42 -6.20 -0.92
CA TYR A 111 -3.81 -6.00 -0.54
C TYR A 111 -4.65 -5.66 -1.77
N LYS A 112 -5.64 -6.49 -2.10
CA LYS A 112 -6.54 -6.31 -3.27
C LYS A 112 -5.84 -6.19 -4.64
N MET A 113 -4.54 -6.40 -4.72
CA MET A 113 -3.83 -6.48 -5.99
C MET A 113 -3.88 -7.92 -6.49
N ASN A 114 -5.02 -8.35 -7.06
CA ASN A 114 -5.27 -9.73 -7.46
C ASN A 114 -6.20 -9.85 -8.69
N ILE A 115 -6.34 -11.07 -9.21
CA ILE A 115 -7.17 -11.36 -10.38
C ILE A 115 -8.66 -11.10 -10.10
N GLU A 116 -9.11 -11.27 -8.87
CA GLU A 116 -10.51 -11.03 -8.49
C GLU A 116 -10.88 -9.56 -8.71
N MET A 117 -10.01 -8.62 -8.32
CA MET A 117 -10.24 -7.19 -8.54
C MET A 117 -10.25 -6.84 -10.04
N LEU A 118 -9.37 -7.41 -10.85
CA LEU A 118 -9.39 -7.23 -12.31
C LEU A 118 -10.71 -7.73 -12.95
N LYS A 119 -11.25 -8.83 -12.44
CA LYS A 119 -12.54 -9.36 -12.90
C LYS A 119 -13.71 -8.53 -12.43
N LYS A 120 -13.73 -8.14 -11.15
CA LYS A 120 -14.78 -7.34 -10.52
C LYS A 120 -14.93 -5.99 -11.18
N TYR A 121 -13.82 -5.33 -11.49
CA TYR A 121 -13.79 -4.00 -12.10
C TYR A 121 -13.39 -4.04 -13.57
N LYS A 122 -13.80 -5.08 -14.30
CA LYS A 122 -13.44 -5.31 -15.69
C LYS A 122 -13.71 -4.11 -16.60
N ASP A 123 -14.83 -3.41 -16.39
CA ASP A 123 -15.25 -2.29 -17.22
C ASP A 123 -14.39 -1.02 -17.01
N TYR A 124 -13.61 -0.98 -15.95
CA TYR A 124 -12.68 0.10 -15.60
C TYR A 124 -11.22 -0.25 -15.91
N THR A 125 -10.95 -1.46 -16.39
CA THR A 125 -9.59 -1.85 -16.75
C THR A 125 -9.10 -1.08 -17.97
N LYS A 126 -7.80 -0.78 -17.98
CA LYS A 126 -7.11 -0.16 -19.13
C LYS A 126 -6.22 -1.19 -19.83
N PRO A 127 -5.97 -1.03 -21.13
CA PRO A 127 -5.03 -1.91 -21.84
C PRO A 127 -3.59 -1.67 -21.36
N LEU A 128 -2.78 -2.71 -21.36
CA LEU A 128 -1.34 -2.63 -21.10
C LEU A 128 -0.65 -1.87 -22.23
N THR A 129 0.23 -0.94 -21.87
CA THR A 129 1.17 -0.32 -22.81
C THR A 129 2.29 -1.30 -23.20
N GLN A 130 3.04 -0.98 -24.25
CA GLN A 130 4.22 -1.78 -24.61
C GLN A 130 5.26 -1.81 -23.48
N ASN A 131 5.40 -0.69 -22.75
CA ASN A 131 6.31 -0.61 -21.60
C ASN A 131 5.82 -1.47 -20.44
N ASP A 132 4.51 -1.47 -20.14
CA ASP A 132 3.93 -2.35 -19.12
C ASP A 132 4.22 -3.82 -19.44
N ARG A 133 3.97 -4.23 -20.69
CA ARG A 133 4.23 -5.61 -21.13
C ARG A 133 5.69 -6.00 -20.96
N LYS A 134 6.62 -5.13 -21.39
CA LYS A 134 8.06 -5.38 -21.26
C LYS A 134 8.47 -5.55 -19.80
N ARG A 135 7.98 -4.69 -18.92
CA ARG A 135 8.27 -4.75 -17.48
C ARG A 135 7.62 -5.96 -16.82
N LEU A 136 6.35 -6.27 -17.10
CA LEU A 136 5.67 -7.45 -16.55
C LEU A 136 6.37 -8.75 -16.96
N LEU A 137 6.89 -8.84 -18.18
CA LEU A 137 7.66 -10.01 -18.62
C LEU A 137 8.95 -10.20 -17.81
N SER A 138 9.58 -9.14 -17.30
CA SER A 138 10.75 -9.28 -16.42
C SER A 138 10.42 -9.82 -15.01
N PHE A 139 9.16 -9.75 -14.58
CA PHE A 139 8.69 -10.34 -13.34
C PHE A 139 8.16 -11.78 -13.48
N LYS A 140 8.04 -12.27 -14.71
CA LYS A 140 7.43 -13.57 -15.01
C LYS A 140 8.20 -14.78 -14.46
N GLU A 141 9.50 -14.63 -14.21
CA GLU A 141 10.32 -15.69 -13.60
C GLU A 141 9.82 -16.14 -12.23
N ASN A 142 9.01 -15.34 -11.54
CA ASN A 142 8.44 -15.63 -10.23
C ASN A 142 7.11 -16.41 -10.28
N GLN A 143 6.68 -16.96 -11.43
CA GLN A 143 5.42 -17.73 -11.60
C GLN A 143 4.18 -17.01 -11.00
N ASN A 144 4.02 -15.75 -11.26
CA ASN A 144 2.93 -14.96 -10.73
C ASN A 144 1.69 -15.06 -11.64
N GLU A 145 0.66 -15.80 -11.19
CA GLU A 145 -0.60 -15.98 -11.91
C GLU A 145 -1.30 -14.67 -12.29
N LEU A 146 -1.16 -13.64 -11.45
CA LEU A 146 -1.74 -12.33 -11.72
C LEU A 146 -1.07 -11.67 -12.94
N ILE A 147 0.26 -11.75 -13.04
CA ILE A 147 1.01 -11.22 -14.18
C ILE A 147 0.63 -11.96 -15.46
N ASP A 148 0.53 -13.28 -15.42
CA ASP A 148 0.08 -14.08 -16.56
C ASP A 148 -1.34 -13.71 -17.00
N TYR A 149 -2.24 -13.50 -16.04
CA TYR A 149 -3.61 -13.05 -16.33
C TYR A 149 -3.63 -11.68 -17.00
N MET A 150 -2.86 -10.70 -16.48
CA MET A 150 -2.75 -9.35 -17.05
C MET A 150 -2.20 -9.37 -18.48
N LEU A 151 -1.14 -10.12 -18.73
CA LEU A 151 -0.52 -10.25 -20.05
C LEU A 151 -1.46 -10.91 -21.06
N LYS A 152 -2.17 -12.00 -20.65
CA LYS A 152 -3.10 -12.75 -21.48
C LYS A 152 -4.33 -11.93 -21.86
N ASN A 153 -4.91 -11.20 -20.89
CA ASN A 153 -6.13 -10.46 -21.08
C ASN A 153 -5.90 -9.00 -21.49
N ASN A 154 -4.65 -8.53 -21.54
CA ASN A 154 -4.26 -7.18 -21.88
C ASN A 154 -4.89 -6.11 -20.96
N VAL A 155 -4.83 -6.33 -19.63
CA VAL A 155 -5.52 -5.49 -18.64
C VAL A 155 -4.61 -5.04 -17.53
N LYS A 156 -4.88 -3.83 -17.03
CA LYS A 156 -4.38 -3.25 -15.80
C LYS A 156 -5.48 -2.45 -15.11
N LEU A 157 -5.34 -2.16 -13.81
CA LEU A 157 -6.34 -1.44 -13.03
C LEU A 157 -5.67 -0.47 -12.08
N GLU A 158 -6.17 0.75 -12.04
CA GLU A 158 -5.71 1.76 -11.09
C GLU A 158 -6.32 1.55 -9.71
N GLN A 159 -5.56 1.81 -8.68
CA GLN A 159 -5.91 1.63 -7.28
C GLN A 159 -7.18 2.41 -6.89
N GLU A 160 -7.33 3.63 -7.41
CA GLU A 160 -8.46 4.53 -7.13
C GLU A 160 -9.82 3.87 -7.40
N ILE A 161 -9.93 3.12 -8.49
CA ILE A 161 -11.16 2.42 -8.87
C ILE A 161 -11.63 1.45 -7.78
N ILE A 162 -10.69 0.82 -7.07
CA ILE A 162 -10.97 -0.12 -5.99
C ILE A 162 -11.43 0.62 -4.74
N GLY A 163 -10.84 1.78 -4.44
CA GLY A 163 -11.16 2.61 -3.27
C GLY A 163 -12.54 3.26 -3.37
N GLU A 164 -12.79 3.99 -4.45
CA GLU A 164 -14.04 4.75 -4.68
C GLU A 164 -15.29 3.88 -4.59
N ASN A 165 -15.28 2.71 -5.23
CA ASN A 165 -16.46 1.83 -5.26
C ASN A 165 -16.78 1.14 -3.92
N GLU A 166 -15.89 1.19 -2.93
CA GLU A 166 -16.19 0.66 -1.59
C GLU A 166 -16.84 1.70 -0.67
N ASN A 167 -16.59 2.98 -0.91
CA ASN A 167 -17.24 4.07 -0.18
C ASN A 167 -18.70 4.29 -0.61
N GLU A 168 -19.04 4.13 -1.89
CA GLU A 168 -20.43 4.19 -2.36
C GLU A 168 -21.36 3.19 -1.64
N ARG A 169 -20.82 2.09 -1.11
CA ARG A 169 -21.59 1.11 -0.33
C ARG A 169 -21.81 1.48 1.13
N LYS A 170 -20.99 2.38 1.69
CA LYS A 170 -21.16 2.84 3.09
C LYS A 170 -22.24 3.90 3.20
N ASP A 171 -22.42 4.74 2.20
CA ASP A 171 -23.41 5.81 2.21
C ASP A 171 -24.84 5.33 1.98
N ILE A 172 -25.04 4.13 1.41
CA ILE A 172 -26.37 3.53 1.18
C ILE A 172 -26.95 2.89 2.46
N ASN A 173 -26.12 2.62 3.46
CA ASN A 173 -26.58 1.97 4.72
C ASN A 173 -26.65 2.91 5.92
N THR A 174 -26.58 4.24 5.71
CA THR A 174 -26.59 5.24 6.81
C THR A 174 -27.76 6.22 6.72
N TYR A 175 -28.89 5.80 6.08
CA TYR A 175 -30.17 6.53 6.16
C TYR A 175 -31.31 5.60 6.58
#